data_93d8f6c37a68fab1eefc287384f907f4
#
_entry.id   93d8f6c37a68fab1eefc287384f907f4
#
_cell.length_a   1.000
_cell.length_b   1.000
_cell.length_c   1.000
_cell.angle_alpha   90.00
_cell.angle_beta   90.00
_cell.angle_gamma   90.00
#
_symmetry.space_group_name_H-M   'P 1'
#
loop_
_entity.id
_entity.type
_entity.pdbx_description
1 polymer ?
#
loop_
_entity_poly.entity_id
_entity_poly.type
_entity_poly.pdbx_seq_one_letter_code
_entity_poly.pdbx_strand_id
1 'polypeptide(L)'
;MPSATTKPAARPTAAPKPAAIATSAAAAGNGEPAWEAVIGLETHVQLGTTSKIFTAASTSFGDDPNTHIDPVVCGLPGTLPVLNQKVLEYAVKASLALNLQVAEHSKFDRKQYFYPDLPKNYQISQYDEPIAENGWIEVEVAEKGKETYLKKVGIERLHMEEDAGKLVHAGSDRLAGSTHSLVDYNRAGVALAEIVSKPDLRTGREAAEYASEIRRIMRYLGVSDGNMQEGSLRCDVNISVRRGPDAPFGVKVEIKNMNSFSAIQKAIDFEIARQIKAYEAGEPVVQETRLWDEARQLTRSMRSKEGASDYRYFPDPDLGPIEVSPEQREAWRAELPELPAAKRHRYAEQLGLSIYDARVLTDERPMAEYFEAAVAAGGDPKAVANWITGDIAAHVNANRLSYATLPFRPEQLAEMVQLIDGGTISGKIAKEILPELLENGGSPAAIVEAKGLGMISDPAAITAIVEELLAAHPGEVEAFRGGKTKLQGFFVGQLMKKTGGKADPKLANQILSQKLKG
;
A
#
# COMPACT_ATOMS: atom_id res chain seq x y z
N MET A 1 -47.17 -33.00 17.94
CA MET A 1 -46.31 -31.89 17.62
C MET A 1 -45.22 -31.84 18.66
N PRO A 2 -43.93 -32.13 18.36
CA PRO A 2 -42.84 -31.99 19.32
C PRO A 2 -42.15 -30.63 19.12
N SER A 3 -41.87 -29.99 20.24
CA SER A 3 -41.23 -28.71 20.42
C SER A 3 -39.74 -28.75 19.98
N ALA A 4 -39.34 -27.82 19.13
CA ALA A 4 -37.95 -27.60 18.75
C ALA A 4 -37.23 -26.82 19.89
N THR A 5 -36.24 -27.44 20.48
CA THR A 5 -35.29 -26.81 21.40
C THR A 5 -34.21 -26.11 20.61
N THR A 6 -34.20 -24.78 20.67
CA THR A 6 -33.13 -23.94 20.13
C THR A 6 -31.91 -24.01 21.07
N LYS A 7 -30.74 -24.39 20.53
CA LYS A 7 -29.44 -24.25 21.20
C LYS A 7 -29.06 -22.76 21.30
N PRO A 8 -28.50 -22.31 22.44
CA PRO A 8 -27.99 -20.94 22.56
C PRO A 8 -26.71 -20.74 21.75
N ALA A 9 -26.62 -19.58 21.08
CA ALA A 9 -25.46 -19.15 20.36
C ALA A 9 -24.22 -18.96 21.27
N ALA A 10 -23.07 -19.40 20.80
CA ALA A 10 -21.80 -19.24 21.48
C ALA A 10 -21.47 -17.74 21.66
N ARG A 11 -21.03 -17.37 22.85
CA ARG A 11 -20.53 -16.03 23.17
C ARG A 11 -19.25 -15.75 22.37
N PRO A 12 -19.05 -14.51 21.86
CA PRO A 12 -17.80 -14.14 21.23
C PRO A 12 -16.65 -14.17 22.26
N THR A 13 -15.56 -14.78 21.86
CA THR A 13 -14.30 -14.83 22.62
C THR A 13 -13.73 -13.43 22.77
N ALA A 14 -13.27 -13.11 23.98
CA ALA A 14 -12.69 -11.81 24.32
C ALA A 14 -11.49 -11.49 23.43
N ALA A 15 -11.45 -10.24 22.95
CA ALA A 15 -10.33 -9.68 22.20
C ALA A 15 -9.01 -9.80 22.99
N PRO A 16 -7.87 -10.06 22.34
CA PRO A 16 -6.57 -10.10 23.00
C PRO A 16 -6.22 -8.72 23.57
N LYS A 17 -5.61 -8.70 24.74
CA LYS A 17 -5.14 -7.47 25.40
C LYS A 17 -4.10 -6.78 24.51
N PRO A 18 -4.13 -5.43 24.40
CA PRO A 18 -3.14 -4.69 23.63
C PRO A 18 -1.74 -4.93 24.22
N ALA A 19 -0.80 -5.29 23.34
CA ALA A 19 0.61 -5.39 23.67
C ALA A 19 1.14 -4.00 24.06
N ALA A 20 2.03 -3.96 25.05
CA ALA A 20 2.60 -2.74 25.58
C ALA A 20 3.31 -1.93 24.47
N ILE A 21 3.01 -0.64 24.42
CA ILE A 21 3.59 0.33 23.49
C ILE A 21 5.08 0.46 23.81
N ALA A 22 5.95 -0.06 22.91
CA ALA A 22 7.37 0.20 22.98
C ALA A 22 7.64 1.59 22.37
N THR A 23 7.81 2.60 23.21
CA THR A 23 8.30 3.91 22.79
C THR A 23 9.80 3.82 22.56
N SER A 24 10.27 4.07 21.34
CA SER A 24 11.71 4.26 21.08
C SER A 24 12.15 5.63 21.62
N ALA A 25 12.52 5.69 22.89
CA ALA A 25 13.12 6.86 23.49
C ALA A 25 14.62 6.92 23.15
N ALA A 26 15.08 8.00 22.53
CA ALA A 26 16.49 8.31 22.46
C ALA A 26 17.02 8.54 23.89
N ALA A 27 18.15 7.91 24.25
CA ALA A 27 18.71 7.96 25.59
C ALA A 27 19.01 9.39 26.04
N ALA A 28 18.40 9.80 27.16
CA ALA A 28 18.66 11.08 27.80
C ALA A 28 19.98 11.02 28.60
N GLY A 29 20.90 11.94 28.31
CA GLY A 29 21.98 12.30 29.24
C GLY A 29 21.44 13.31 30.27
N ASN A 30 21.74 13.12 31.54
CA ASN A 30 21.48 14.04 32.66
C ASN A 30 20.09 14.10 33.29
N GLY A 31 19.31 13.02 33.33
CA GLY A 31 18.08 12.97 34.14
C GLY A 31 16.89 13.75 33.61
N GLU A 32 17.02 14.45 32.50
CA GLU A 32 15.87 15.06 31.77
C GLU A 32 15.11 14.04 30.91
N PRO A 33 13.79 14.18 30.78
CA PRO A 33 13.01 13.32 29.88
C PRO A 33 13.55 13.40 28.44
N ALA A 34 13.53 12.26 27.74
CA ALA A 34 13.93 12.19 26.32
C ALA A 34 13.02 13.07 25.45
N TRP A 35 13.55 13.57 24.33
CA TRP A 35 12.76 14.25 23.32
C TRP A 35 11.77 13.29 22.66
N GLU A 36 10.54 13.71 22.50
CA GLU A 36 9.49 13.01 21.80
C GLU A 36 8.95 13.88 20.65
N ALA A 37 8.87 13.32 19.46
CA ALA A 37 8.18 13.98 18.35
C ALA A 37 6.66 13.78 18.47
N VAL A 38 5.91 14.80 18.06
CA VAL A 38 4.44 14.79 17.96
C VAL A 38 4.09 15.14 16.52
N ILE A 39 3.51 14.17 15.80
CA ILE A 39 3.35 14.25 14.36
C ILE A 39 1.90 13.92 13.99
N GLY A 40 1.30 14.77 13.15
CA GLY A 40 0.03 14.55 12.48
C GLY A 40 0.18 14.77 10.98
N LEU A 41 -0.64 14.09 10.19
CA LEU A 41 -0.68 14.21 8.73
C LEU A 41 -2.04 14.73 8.26
N GLU A 42 -1.98 15.63 7.29
CA GLU A 42 -3.10 16.00 6.45
C GLU A 42 -2.89 15.32 5.09
N THR A 43 -3.79 14.41 4.73
CA THR A 43 -3.67 13.61 3.50
C THR A 43 -4.80 13.96 2.56
N HIS A 44 -4.46 14.56 1.42
CA HIS A 44 -5.42 14.90 0.36
C HIS A 44 -5.44 13.78 -0.68
N VAL A 45 -6.61 13.26 -0.95
CA VAL A 45 -6.85 12.17 -1.90
C VAL A 45 -7.80 12.65 -2.98
N GLN A 46 -7.35 12.69 -4.24
CA GLN A 46 -8.26 12.91 -5.36
C GLN A 46 -9.15 11.68 -5.53
N LEU A 47 -10.47 11.89 -5.54
CA LEU A 47 -11.44 10.84 -5.78
C LEU A 47 -11.59 10.60 -7.28
N GLY A 48 -11.44 9.35 -7.71
CA GLY A 48 -11.36 8.92 -9.10
C GLY A 48 -12.72 8.87 -9.81
N THR A 49 -13.48 9.97 -9.76
CA THR A 49 -14.73 10.12 -10.50
C THR A 49 -14.45 10.63 -11.91
N THR A 50 -15.31 10.32 -12.87
CA THR A 50 -15.16 10.74 -14.28
C THR A 50 -15.49 12.21 -14.52
N SER A 51 -16.22 12.82 -13.59
CA SER A 51 -16.54 14.25 -13.59
C SER A 51 -16.21 14.89 -12.26
N LYS A 52 -16.06 16.20 -12.25
CA LYS A 52 -15.67 17.01 -11.09
C LYS A 52 -16.73 16.97 -9.99
N ILE A 53 -16.39 17.52 -8.81
CA ILE A 53 -17.27 17.45 -7.64
C ILE A 53 -18.59 18.22 -7.83
N PHE A 54 -18.57 19.36 -8.52
CA PHE A 54 -19.74 20.24 -8.64
C PHE A 54 -20.18 20.51 -10.07
N THR A 55 -19.63 19.81 -11.06
CA THR A 55 -19.90 20.01 -12.47
C THR A 55 -19.64 18.73 -13.28
N ALA A 56 -20.16 18.69 -14.50
CA ALA A 56 -19.95 17.58 -15.44
C ALA A 56 -18.61 17.63 -16.20
N ALA A 57 -17.77 18.64 -15.97
CA ALA A 57 -16.45 18.74 -16.61
C ALA A 57 -15.59 17.52 -16.27
N SER A 58 -14.78 17.07 -17.25
CA SER A 58 -13.93 15.89 -17.14
C SER A 58 -12.85 16.02 -16.06
N THR A 59 -12.44 14.89 -15.50
CA THR A 59 -11.30 14.75 -14.57
C THR A 59 -10.10 14.06 -15.22
N SER A 60 -10.11 13.81 -16.52
CA SER A 60 -9.00 13.15 -17.23
C SER A 60 -7.67 13.87 -16.95
N PHE A 61 -6.60 13.08 -16.84
CA PHE A 61 -5.25 13.60 -16.60
C PHE A 61 -4.42 13.58 -17.88
N GLY A 62 -3.59 14.62 -18.09
CA GLY A 62 -2.61 14.66 -19.17
C GLY A 62 -3.09 15.32 -20.47
N ASP A 63 -4.33 15.80 -20.51
CA ASP A 63 -4.85 16.55 -21.66
C ASP A 63 -4.30 18.00 -21.70
N ASP A 64 -4.52 18.68 -22.83
CA ASP A 64 -4.08 20.06 -23.01
C ASP A 64 -4.63 20.99 -21.93
N PRO A 65 -3.85 21.99 -21.46
CA PRO A 65 -4.29 22.90 -20.40
C PRO A 65 -5.60 23.60 -20.72
N ASN A 66 -6.44 23.76 -19.71
CA ASN A 66 -7.73 24.46 -19.77
C ASN A 66 -8.75 23.86 -20.77
N THR A 67 -8.68 22.54 -20.99
CA THR A 67 -9.67 21.82 -21.83
C THR A 67 -10.81 21.21 -20.98
N HIS A 68 -10.60 21.00 -19.69
CA HIS A 68 -11.59 20.46 -18.73
C HIS A 68 -12.21 21.57 -17.88
N ILE A 69 -12.71 22.59 -18.55
CA ILE A 69 -13.35 23.76 -17.90
C ILE A 69 -14.77 23.93 -18.42
N ASP A 70 -15.59 24.50 -17.57
CA ASP A 70 -16.96 24.95 -17.89
C ASP A 70 -17.28 26.24 -17.10
N PRO A 71 -18.46 26.84 -17.28
CA PRO A 71 -18.83 28.06 -16.58
C PRO A 71 -18.79 27.94 -15.05
N VAL A 72 -19.09 26.76 -14.47
CA VAL A 72 -19.03 26.51 -13.01
C VAL A 72 -17.59 26.50 -12.53
N VAL A 73 -16.70 25.76 -13.23
CA VAL A 73 -15.27 25.73 -12.90
C VAL A 73 -14.66 27.13 -12.95
N CYS A 74 -15.02 27.92 -13.98
CA CYS A 74 -14.53 29.28 -14.15
C CYS A 74 -15.14 30.30 -13.19
N GLY A 75 -16.15 29.92 -12.40
CA GLY A 75 -16.84 30.81 -11.47
C GLY A 75 -17.59 31.96 -12.16
N LEU A 76 -18.17 31.70 -13.34
CA LEU A 76 -18.91 32.72 -14.07
C LEU A 76 -20.20 33.10 -13.33
N PRO A 77 -20.62 34.37 -13.38
CA PRO A 77 -21.85 34.82 -12.71
C PRO A 77 -23.09 34.04 -13.16
N GLY A 78 -23.92 33.64 -12.21
CA GLY A 78 -25.18 32.92 -12.47
C GLY A 78 -25.06 31.41 -12.61
N THR A 79 -23.86 30.84 -12.49
CA THR A 79 -23.68 29.39 -12.47
C THR A 79 -23.84 28.83 -11.06
N LEU A 80 -24.44 27.63 -10.95
CA LEU A 80 -24.68 26.97 -9.67
C LEU A 80 -23.96 25.61 -9.62
N PRO A 81 -23.32 25.28 -8.49
CA PRO A 81 -22.70 23.98 -8.28
C PRO A 81 -23.77 22.89 -8.07
N VAL A 82 -23.49 21.67 -8.53
CA VAL A 82 -24.32 20.48 -8.30
C VAL A 82 -23.45 19.34 -7.81
N LEU A 83 -23.69 18.84 -6.59
CA LEU A 83 -22.90 17.76 -6.01
C LEU A 83 -22.96 16.48 -6.84
N ASN A 84 -21.80 15.97 -7.21
CA ASN A 84 -21.63 14.67 -7.83
C ASN A 84 -21.88 13.56 -6.78
N GLN A 85 -22.96 12.79 -6.95
CA GLN A 85 -23.35 11.73 -6.01
C GLN A 85 -22.28 10.63 -5.88
N LYS A 86 -21.47 10.39 -6.91
CA LYS A 86 -20.40 9.42 -6.85
C LYS A 86 -19.24 9.88 -5.94
N VAL A 87 -19.03 11.18 -5.83
CA VAL A 87 -18.07 11.75 -4.86
C VAL A 87 -18.54 11.49 -3.43
N LEU A 88 -19.83 11.72 -3.15
CA LEU A 88 -20.41 11.42 -1.84
C LEU A 88 -20.28 9.94 -1.48
N GLU A 89 -20.63 9.04 -2.41
CA GLU A 89 -20.46 7.59 -2.22
C GLU A 89 -19.02 7.23 -1.89
N TYR A 90 -18.06 7.76 -2.65
CA TYR A 90 -16.63 7.48 -2.45
C TYR A 90 -16.10 8.01 -1.11
N ALA A 91 -16.51 9.22 -0.73
CA ALA A 91 -16.14 9.82 0.55
C ALA A 91 -16.69 9.02 1.74
N VAL A 92 -17.96 8.56 1.66
CA VAL A 92 -18.56 7.72 2.70
C VAL A 92 -17.89 6.34 2.77
N LYS A 93 -17.64 5.68 1.64
CA LYS A 93 -16.90 4.40 1.61
C LYS A 93 -15.50 4.53 2.21
N ALA A 94 -14.77 5.60 1.85
CA ALA A 94 -13.47 5.90 2.45
C ALA A 94 -13.59 6.11 3.97
N SER A 95 -14.59 6.87 4.42
CA SER A 95 -14.84 7.11 5.84
C SER A 95 -15.12 5.82 6.61
N LEU A 96 -15.96 4.94 6.07
CA LEU A 96 -16.28 3.64 6.68
C LEU A 96 -15.07 2.73 6.77
N ALA A 97 -14.21 2.70 5.73
CA ALA A 97 -12.97 1.92 5.72
C ALA A 97 -11.93 2.45 6.71
N LEU A 98 -11.97 3.74 7.04
CA LEU A 98 -11.13 4.38 8.04
C LEU A 98 -11.73 4.36 9.45
N ASN A 99 -12.80 3.59 9.67
CA ASN A 99 -13.54 3.50 10.93
C ASN A 99 -14.06 4.85 11.45
N LEU A 100 -14.31 5.81 10.56
CA LEU A 100 -14.92 7.08 10.91
C LEU A 100 -16.43 6.95 11.14
N GLN A 101 -16.94 7.81 11.98
CA GLN A 101 -18.38 7.98 12.20
C GLN A 101 -18.91 8.92 11.12
N VAL A 102 -19.66 8.37 10.17
CA VAL A 102 -20.30 9.14 9.10
C VAL A 102 -21.47 9.92 9.67
N ALA A 103 -21.48 11.23 9.44
CA ALA A 103 -22.56 12.12 9.85
C ALA A 103 -23.85 11.84 9.07
N GLU A 104 -25.01 11.96 9.73
CA GLU A 104 -26.31 11.89 9.05
C GLU A 104 -26.60 13.18 8.29
N HIS A 105 -26.11 14.30 8.81
CA HIS A 105 -26.21 15.62 8.21
C HIS A 105 -24.84 16.26 8.11
N SER A 106 -24.55 16.88 7.00
CA SER A 106 -23.31 17.57 6.70
C SER A 106 -23.60 18.73 5.74
N LYS A 107 -22.66 19.65 5.57
CA LYS A 107 -22.82 20.79 4.67
C LYS A 107 -21.52 21.17 4.01
N PHE A 108 -21.61 21.95 2.95
CA PHE A 108 -20.45 22.62 2.37
C PHE A 108 -20.38 24.08 2.86
N ASP A 109 -19.14 24.54 3.02
CA ASP A 109 -18.78 25.90 3.37
C ASP A 109 -17.90 26.52 2.29
N ARG A 110 -17.93 27.84 2.16
CA ARG A 110 -17.00 28.60 1.35
C ARG A 110 -15.79 29.00 2.18
N LYS A 111 -14.61 28.49 1.79
CA LYS A 111 -13.30 28.87 2.32
C LYS A 111 -12.76 30.01 1.47
N GLN A 112 -12.75 31.24 1.98
CA GLN A 112 -12.30 32.41 1.24
C GLN A 112 -10.80 32.37 1.04
N TYR A 113 -10.38 32.27 -0.22
CA TYR A 113 -8.97 32.16 -0.58
C TYR A 113 -8.71 32.80 -1.94
N PHE A 114 -8.10 33.98 -1.94
CA PHE A 114 -7.85 34.77 -3.13
C PHE A 114 -6.50 34.40 -3.74
N TYR A 115 -6.53 33.46 -4.68
CA TYR A 115 -5.33 33.04 -5.40
C TYR A 115 -5.66 32.68 -6.85
N PRO A 116 -4.73 32.88 -7.82
CA PRO A 116 -5.01 32.70 -9.26
C PRO A 116 -5.52 31.31 -9.65
N ASP A 117 -5.20 30.27 -8.89
CA ASP A 117 -5.65 28.88 -9.12
C ASP A 117 -7.07 28.60 -8.62
N LEU A 118 -7.73 29.55 -7.96
CA LEU A 118 -9.12 29.50 -7.55
C LEU A 118 -9.94 30.60 -8.27
N PRO A 119 -10.54 30.28 -9.43
CA PRO A 119 -11.19 31.32 -10.26
C PRO A 119 -12.41 31.95 -9.59
N LYS A 120 -13.07 31.25 -8.67
CA LYS A 120 -14.19 31.76 -7.87
C LYS A 120 -13.76 32.66 -6.70
N ASN A 121 -12.47 32.75 -6.39
CA ASN A 121 -11.89 33.37 -5.19
C ASN A 121 -12.27 32.70 -3.85
N TYR A 122 -12.85 31.51 -3.88
CA TYR A 122 -13.10 30.65 -2.73
C TYR A 122 -13.01 29.18 -3.16
N GLN A 123 -12.73 28.33 -2.21
CA GLN A 123 -12.79 26.87 -2.33
C GLN A 123 -14.05 26.39 -1.63
N ILE A 124 -14.84 25.54 -2.27
CA ILE A 124 -15.92 24.82 -1.61
C ILE A 124 -15.29 23.66 -0.83
N SER A 125 -15.53 23.62 0.47
CA SER A 125 -14.96 22.67 1.41
C SER A 125 -15.98 22.37 2.52
N GLN A 126 -15.57 21.68 3.59
CA GLN A 126 -16.38 21.46 4.80
C GLN A 126 -15.58 21.90 6.02
N TYR A 127 -16.18 22.60 6.95
CA TYR A 127 -15.48 23.15 8.11
C TYR A 127 -15.95 22.56 9.44
N ASP A 128 -17.11 22.95 9.93
CA ASP A 128 -17.65 22.58 11.24
C ASP A 128 -18.57 21.34 11.20
N GLU A 129 -19.05 20.95 10.03
CA GLU A 129 -19.88 19.76 9.82
C GLU A 129 -19.30 18.88 8.69
N PRO A 130 -18.13 18.24 8.90
CA PRO A 130 -17.52 17.36 7.90
C PRO A 130 -18.36 16.11 7.70
N ILE A 131 -18.14 15.40 6.59
CA ILE A 131 -18.88 14.18 6.28
C ILE A 131 -18.63 13.05 7.30
N ALA A 132 -17.46 13.01 7.95
CA ALA A 132 -17.17 11.99 8.95
C ALA A 132 -16.05 12.41 9.93
N GLU A 133 -16.13 11.90 11.17
CA GLU A 133 -15.21 12.21 12.25
C GLU A 133 -14.87 10.97 13.09
N ASN A 134 -13.82 11.10 13.92
CA ASN A 134 -13.48 10.17 15.00
C ASN A 134 -13.23 8.72 14.55
N GLY A 135 -12.35 8.57 13.57
CA GLY A 135 -11.91 7.25 13.09
C GLY A 135 -10.53 6.84 13.59
N TRP A 136 -10.05 5.73 13.03
CA TRP A 136 -8.71 5.22 13.30
C TRP A 136 -8.34 4.14 12.28
N ILE A 137 -7.03 3.94 12.10
CA ILE A 137 -6.47 2.79 11.41
C ILE A 137 -5.33 2.18 12.21
N GLU A 138 -5.04 0.91 11.97
CA GLU A 138 -3.82 0.25 12.43
C GLU A 138 -2.82 0.19 11.30
N VAL A 139 -1.61 0.62 11.58
CA VAL A 139 -0.48 0.54 10.66
C VAL A 139 0.58 -0.40 11.20
N GLU A 140 1.11 -1.23 10.33
CA GLU A 140 2.21 -2.13 10.64
C GLU A 140 3.53 -1.41 10.40
N VAL A 141 4.30 -1.23 11.47
CA VAL A 141 5.59 -0.54 11.42
C VAL A 141 6.71 -1.57 11.44
N ALA A 142 7.36 -1.73 10.30
CA ALA A 142 8.48 -2.64 10.13
C ALA A 142 9.77 -1.86 9.85
N GLU A 143 10.79 -2.09 10.67
CA GLU A 143 12.15 -1.56 10.48
C GLU A 143 13.16 -2.68 10.44
N LYS A 144 14.18 -2.55 9.56
CA LYS A 144 15.24 -3.56 9.45
C LYS A 144 15.99 -3.73 10.77
N GLY A 145 15.97 -4.95 11.31
CA GLY A 145 16.66 -5.30 12.57
C GLY A 145 15.90 -4.95 13.84
N LYS A 146 14.66 -4.48 13.74
CA LYS A 146 13.74 -4.27 14.87
C LYS A 146 12.54 -5.18 14.76
N GLU A 147 11.87 -5.41 15.88
CA GLU A 147 10.60 -6.13 15.90
C GLU A 147 9.50 -5.28 15.25
N THR A 148 8.70 -5.92 14.40
CA THR A 148 7.53 -5.29 13.78
C THR A 148 6.43 -5.10 14.82
N TYR A 149 5.81 -3.93 14.84
CA TYR A 149 4.71 -3.64 15.76
C TYR A 149 3.52 -2.99 15.05
N LEU A 150 2.36 -3.09 15.66
CA LEU A 150 1.14 -2.42 15.20
C LEU A 150 0.98 -1.08 15.93
N LYS A 151 0.75 -0.03 15.15
CA LYS A 151 0.46 1.31 15.64
C LYS A 151 -0.95 1.71 15.30
N LYS A 152 -1.78 1.95 16.31
CA LYS A 152 -3.09 2.56 16.12
C LYS A 152 -2.92 4.07 16.00
N VAL A 153 -3.45 4.63 14.91
CA VAL A 153 -3.43 6.08 14.62
C VAL A 153 -4.86 6.57 14.52
N GLY A 154 -5.21 7.54 15.34
CA GLY A 154 -6.50 8.20 15.29
C GLY A 154 -6.64 9.08 14.05
N ILE A 155 -7.84 9.15 13.52
CA ILE A 155 -8.22 10.07 12.44
C ILE A 155 -9.27 11.01 13.02
N GLU A 156 -9.01 12.31 12.91
CA GLU A 156 -9.88 13.33 13.45
C GLU A 156 -11.13 13.46 12.60
N ARG A 157 -10.93 13.64 11.28
CA ARG A 157 -12.02 13.80 10.31
C ARG A 157 -11.60 13.41 8.89
N LEU A 158 -12.62 13.17 8.09
CA LEU A 158 -12.56 13.22 6.63
C LEU A 158 -13.56 14.27 6.18
N HIS A 159 -13.15 15.19 5.32
CA HIS A 159 -14.04 16.14 4.69
C HIS A 159 -13.83 16.21 3.17
N MET A 160 -14.88 16.59 2.46
CA MET A 160 -14.86 16.75 1.00
C MET A 160 -14.56 18.19 0.64
N GLU A 161 -13.77 18.37 -0.41
CA GLU A 161 -13.48 19.70 -0.98
C GLU A 161 -13.17 19.60 -2.48
N GLU A 162 -13.09 20.73 -3.14
CA GLU A 162 -12.62 20.81 -4.52
C GLU A 162 -11.13 21.13 -4.58
N ASP A 163 -10.40 20.53 -5.55
CA ASP A 163 -9.00 20.86 -5.78
C ASP A 163 -8.88 22.22 -6.50
N ALA A 164 -7.75 22.90 -6.27
CA ALA A 164 -7.37 24.12 -6.99
C ALA A 164 -6.76 23.80 -8.37
N GLY A 165 -6.68 24.80 -9.23
CA GLY A 165 -5.94 24.73 -10.49
C GLY A 165 -4.44 24.53 -10.28
N LYS A 166 -3.70 24.46 -11.38
CA LYS A 166 -2.25 24.31 -11.38
C LYS A 166 -1.58 25.60 -11.85
N LEU A 167 -0.58 26.05 -11.08
CA LEU A 167 0.27 27.18 -11.47
C LEU A 167 1.60 26.64 -12.03
N VAL A 168 1.98 27.17 -13.21
CA VAL A 168 3.27 26.88 -13.85
C VAL A 168 4.05 28.19 -13.96
N HIS A 169 5.18 28.28 -13.27
CA HIS A 169 6.02 29.47 -13.23
C HIS A 169 7.03 29.45 -14.39
N ALA A 170 7.04 30.50 -15.22
CA ALA A 170 7.92 30.58 -16.37
C ALA A 170 9.36 30.96 -15.94
N GLY A 171 10.33 30.14 -16.34
CA GLY A 171 11.76 30.39 -16.11
C GLY A 171 12.27 30.06 -14.69
N SER A 172 11.42 29.58 -13.81
CA SER A 172 11.78 29.19 -12.43
C SER A 172 10.76 28.20 -11.88
N ASP A 173 11.20 27.29 -11.02
CA ASP A 173 10.30 26.38 -10.26
C ASP A 173 9.50 27.11 -9.16
N ARG A 174 9.69 28.42 -9.00
CA ARG A 174 9.10 29.25 -7.95
C ARG A 174 8.61 30.58 -8.49
N LEU A 175 7.63 31.17 -7.81
CA LEU A 175 7.15 32.52 -8.09
C LEU A 175 8.29 33.55 -8.03
N ALA A 176 9.18 33.44 -7.05
CA ALA A 176 10.39 34.27 -6.97
C ALA A 176 11.37 33.88 -8.09
N GLY A 177 11.58 34.80 -9.04
CA GLY A 177 12.44 34.63 -10.22
C GLY A 177 11.70 34.28 -11.50
N SER A 178 10.38 34.07 -11.47
CA SER A 178 9.57 33.93 -12.67
C SER A 178 9.10 35.29 -13.19
N THR A 179 9.00 35.41 -14.52
CA THR A 179 8.48 36.63 -15.16
C THR A 179 6.95 36.65 -15.22
N HIS A 180 6.34 35.48 -15.25
CA HIS A 180 4.90 35.30 -15.29
C HIS A 180 4.56 33.85 -14.88
N SER A 181 3.29 33.62 -14.56
CA SER A 181 2.76 32.28 -14.25
C SER A 181 1.61 31.97 -15.19
N LEU A 182 1.59 30.74 -15.70
CA LEU A 182 0.45 30.20 -16.43
C LEU A 182 -0.46 29.48 -15.46
N VAL A 183 -1.78 29.57 -15.68
CA VAL A 183 -2.79 28.91 -14.87
C VAL A 183 -3.49 27.85 -15.70
N ASP A 184 -3.51 26.63 -15.22
CA ASP A 184 -4.25 25.52 -15.79
C ASP A 184 -5.37 25.09 -14.85
N TYR A 185 -6.60 25.25 -15.27
CA TYR A 185 -7.80 24.92 -14.50
C TYR A 185 -8.31 23.50 -14.74
N ASN A 186 -7.61 22.63 -15.47
CA ASN A 186 -8.03 21.24 -15.65
C ASN A 186 -8.23 20.52 -14.32
N ARG A 187 -7.38 20.82 -13.32
CA ARG A 187 -7.50 20.25 -11.99
C ARG A 187 -8.53 20.97 -11.09
N ALA A 188 -8.82 22.24 -11.34
CA ALA A 188 -9.77 23.01 -10.53
C ALA A 188 -11.14 22.32 -10.50
N GLY A 189 -11.69 22.10 -9.31
CA GLY A 189 -12.96 21.40 -9.12
C GLY A 189 -12.89 19.86 -9.18
N VAL A 190 -11.71 19.26 -9.30
CA VAL A 190 -11.55 17.81 -9.06
C VAL A 190 -11.88 17.51 -7.61
N ALA A 191 -12.59 16.41 -7.36
CA ALA A 191 -13.01 16.05 -6.01
C ALA A 191 -11.82 15.62 -5.14
N LEU A 192 -11.70 16.19 -3.95
CA LEU A 192 -10.75 15.80 -2.91
C LEU A 192 -11.47 15.27 -1.67
N ALA A 193 -10.86 14.28 -1.03
CA ALA A 193 -11.09 13.94 0.36
C ALA A 193 -9.85 14.33 1.16
N GLU A 194 -9.98 15.24 2.11
CA GLU A 194 -8.93 15.56 3.06
C GLU A 194 -9.11 14.72 4.32
N ILE A 195 -8.09 13.95 4.68
CA ILE A 195 -8.05 13.06 5.84
C ILE A 195 -7.05 13.63 6.83
N VAL A 196 -7.53 14.05 7.99
CA VAL A 196 -6.70 14.65 9.05
C VAL A 196 -6.46 13.62 10.15
N SER A 197 -5.21 13.24 10.38
CA SER A 197 -4.87 12.37 11.50
C SER A 197 -4.80 13.11 12.83
N LYS A 198 -5.00 12.39 13.94
CA LYS A 198 -4.58 12.86 15.26
C LYS A 198 -3.06 12.87 15.35
N PRO A 199 -2.45 13.66 16.25
CA PRO A 199 -1.00 13.77 16.39
C PRO A 199 -0.41 12.57 17.17
N ASP A 200 -0.72 11.35 16.73
CA ASP A 200 -0.39 10.10 17.40
C ASP A 200 0.94 9.49 16.93
N LEU A 201 1.48 10.00 15.81
CA LEU A 201 2.71 9.50 15.22
C LEU A 201 3.94 10.08 15.95
N ARG A 202 5.02 9.30 16.02
CA ARG A 202 6.23 9.63 16.79
C ARG A 202 7.51 9.55 15.97
N THR A 203 7.50 8.91 14.82
CA THR A 203 8.69 8.74 13.97
C THR A 203 8.34 8.99 12.50
N GLY A 204 9.36 9.33 11.69
CA GLY A 204 9.19 9.45 10.25
C GLY A 204 8.76 8.12 9.60
N ARG A 205 9.19 6.98 10.17
CA ARG A 205 8.75 5.66 9.70
C ARG A 205 7.27 5.42 9.95
N GLU A 206 6.76 5.69 11.15
CA GLU A 206 5.33 5.58 11.45
C GLU A 206 4.48 6.44 10.48
N ALA A 207 4.93 7.66 10.20
CA ALA A 207 4.25 8.58 9.29
C ALA A 207 4.22 8.08 7.83
N ALA A 208 5.34 7.54 7.36
CA ALA A 208 5.43 6.96 6.03
C ALA A 208 4.54 5.71 5.87
N GLU A 209 4.49 4.85 6.89
CA GLU A 209 3.61 3.67 6.89
C GLU A 209 2.13 4.07 6.98
N TYR A 210 1.80 5.10 7.78
CA TYR A 210 0.44 5.65 7.83
C TYR A 210 -0.02 6.14 6.44
N ALA A 211 0.78 6.98 5.79
CA ALA A 211 0.45 7.49 4.46
C ALA A 211 0.35 6.36 3.41
N SER A 212 1.21 5.35 3.50
CA SER A 212 1.17 4.16 2.65
C SER A 212 -0.10 3.33 2.87
N GLU A 213 -0.55 3.17 4.13
CA GLU A 213 -1.77 2.43 4.44
C GLU A 213 -3.02 3.19 3.96
N ILE A 214 -3.08 4.52 4.13
CA ILE A 214 -4.16 5.34 3.55
C ILE A 214 -4.24 5.11 2.03
N ARG A 215 -3.11 5.24 1.31
CA ARG A 215 -3.07 4.97 -0.14
C ARG A 215 -3.58 3.58 -0.47
N ARG A 216 -3.13 2.57 0.25
CA ARG A 216 -3.52 1.16 0.03
C ARG A 216 -5.02 0.98 0.20
N ILE A 217 -5.60 1.53 1.27
CA ILE A 217 -7.05 1.49 1.52
C ILE A 217 -7.80 2.15 0.36
N MET A 218 -7.41 3.35 -0.08
CA MET A 218 -8.08 4.07 -1.17
C MET A 218 -8.04 3.28 -2.48
N ARG A 219 -6.92 2.62 -2.78
CA ARG A 219 -6.79 1.74 -3.96
C ARG A 219 -7.62 0.46 -3.84
N TYR A 220 -7.71 -0.15 -2.66
CA TYR A 220 -8.56 -1.32 -2.42
C TYR A 220 -10.04 -1.02 -2.62
N LEU A 221 -10.46 0.16 -2.20
CA LEU A 221 -11.83 0.64 -2.42
C LEU A 221 -12.11 1.01 -3.89
N GLY A 222 -11.07 1.21 -4.70
CA GLY A 222 -11.20 1.73 -6.06
C GLY A 222 -11.67 3.19 -6.12
N VAL A 223 -11.50 3.95 -5.03
CA VAL A 223 -11.93 5.35 -4.95
C VAL A 223 -10.84 6.34 -5.37
N SER A 224 -9.59 5.90 -5.47
CA SER A 224 -8.45 6.69 -5.95
C SER A 224 -7.33 5.77 -6.45
N ASP A 225 -6.52 6.24 -7.39
CA ASP A 225 -5.27 5.58 -7.80
C ASP A 225 -4.12 5.81 -6.80
N GLY A 226 -4.22 6.86 -5.98
CA GLY A 226 -3.24 7.20 -4.95
C GLY A 226 -1.85 7.53 -5.50
N ASN A 227 -1.76 8.12 -6.70
CA ASN A 227 -0.49 8.44 -7.34
C ASN A 227 0.08 9.75 -6.80
N MET A 228 1.15 9.65 -5.98
CA MET A 228 1.82 10.84 -5.43
C MET A 228 2.55 11.67 -6.48
N GLN A 229 3.03 11.07 -7.57
CA GLN A 229 3.78 11.78 -8.62
C GLN A 229 2.86 12.63 -9.49
N GLU A 230 1.64 12.18 -9.72
CA GLU A 230 0.61 12.90 -10.45
C GLU A 230 -0.22 13.85 -9.56
N GLY A 231 -0.04 13.71 -8.24
CA GLY A 231 -0.70 14.55 -7.25
C GLY A 231 -2.08 14.05 -6.81
N SER A 232 -2.46 12.82 -7.18
CA SER A 232 -3.71 12.18 -6.69
C SER A 232 -3.67 11.85 -5.20
N LEU A 233 -2.46 11.75 -4.62
CA LEU A 233 -2.23 11.66 -3.18
C LEU A 233 -1.17 12.69 -2.79
N ARG A 234 -1.49 13.56 -1.84
CA ARG A 234 -0.57 14.55 -1.27
C ARG A 234 -0.61 14.45 0.23
N CYS A 235 0.53 14.62 0.89
CA CYS A 235 0.61 14.61 2.35
C CYS A 235 1.34 15.86 2.83
N ASP A 236 0.71 16.57 3.74
CA ASP A 236 1.32 17.65 4.52
C ASP A 236 1.54 17.14 5.94
N VAL A 237 2.69 17.45 6.52
CA VAL A 237 3.08 16.97 7.85
C VAL A 237 3.08 18.13 8.84
N ASN A 238 2.37 17.98 9.93
CA ASN A 238 2.44 18.86 11.09
C ASN A 238 3.31 18.21 12.16
N ILE A 239 4.38 18.87 12.57
CA ILE A 239 5.38 18.31 13.50
C ILE A 239 5.82 19.29 14.57
N SER A 240 5.97 18.80 15.79
CA SER A 240 6.64 19.47 16.90
C SER A 240 7.43 18.45 17.73
N VAL A 241 8.30 18.93 18.63
CA VAL A 241 8.99 18.09 19.60
C VAL A 241 8.72 18.59 21.02
N ARG A 242 8.71 17.68 22.01
CA ARG A 242 8.50 17.98 23.42
C ARG A 242 9.41 17.13 24.32
N ARG A 243 9.60 17.55 25.57
CA ARG A 243 10.36 16.79 26.59
C ARG A 243 9.45 15.81 27.33
N GLY A 244 9.34 14.59 26.79
CA GLY A 244 8.52 13.51 27.34
C GLY A 244 7.03 13.65 27.04
N PRO A 245 6.24 12.58 27.32
CA PRO A 245 4.83 12.47 26.94
C PRO A 245 3.90 13.43 27.70
N ASP A 246 4.29 13.88 28.89
CA ASP A 246 3.46 14.74 29.75
C ASP A 246 3.70 16.24 29.51
N ALA A 247 4.74 16.59 28.73
CA ALA A 247 5.02 17.98 28.41
C ALA A 247 4.00 18.53 27.39
N PRO A 248 3.68 19.83 27.42
CA PRO A 248 2.87 20.48 26.39
C PRO A 248 3.48 20.28 25.00
N PHE A 249 2.63 20.35 23.97
CA PHE A 249 3.10 20.30 22.59
C PHE A 249 4.05 21.48 22.31
N GLY A 250 5.12 21.20 21.58
CA GLY A 250 6.01 22.24 21.08
C GLY A 250 5.38 23.07 19.95
N VAL A 251 6.14 24.01 19.43
CA VAL A 251 5.70 24.86 18.32
C VAL A 251 5.58 24.02 17.04
N LYS A 252 4.39 24.06 16.44
CA LYS A 252 4.04 23.30 15.24
C LYS A 252 4.71 23.90 14.00
N VAL A 253 5.39 23.04 13.24
CA VAL A 253 5.93 23.33 11.91
C VAL A 253 5.18 22.46 10.89
N GLU A 254 4.77 23.05 9.78
CA GLU A 254 4.16 22.35 8.65
C GLU A 254 5.22 22.06 7.60
N ILE A 255 5.29 20.81 7.10
CA ILE A 255 6.20 20.43 6.00
C ILE A 255 5.38 20.06 4.79
N LYS A 256 5.75 20.61 3.63
CA LYS A 256 5.10 20.37 2.33
C LYS A 256 6.09 19.86 1.28
N ASN A 257 5.56 19.46 0.12
CA ASN A 257 6.34 19.06 -1.06
C ASN A 257 7.06 17.71 -0.92
N MET A 258 6.43 16.74 -0.27
CA MET A 258 6.94 15.37 -0.17
C MET A 258 6.22 14.48 -1.19
N ASN A 259 6.94 14.04 -2.22
CA ASN A 259 6.37 13.33 -3.37
C ASN A 259 6.56 11.80 -3.29
N SER A 260 6.96 11.28 -2.14
CA SER A 260 7.11 9.85 -1.87
C SER A 260 7.06 9.57 -0.38
N PHE A 261 6.73 8.33 0.01
CA PHE A 261 6.75 7.90 1.42
C PHE A 261 8.16 7.98 2.02
N SER A 262 9.20 7.72 1.22
CA SER A 262 10.59 7.92 1.64
C SER A 262 10.90 9.39 1.92
N ALA A 263 10.37 10.32 1.11
CA ALA A 263 10.53 11.75 1.34
C ALA A 263 9.81 12.19 2.62
N ILE A 264 8.61 11.65 2.92
CA ILE A 264 7.90 11.90 4.17
C ILE A 264 8.77 11.50 5.37
N GLN A 265 9.29 10.26 5.37
CA GLN A 265 10.16 9.79 6.44
C GLN A 265 11.38 10.68 6.63
N LYS A 266 12.13 10.95 5.57
CA LYS A 266 13.38 11.75 5.63
C LYS A 266 13.12 13.18 6.05
N ALA A 267 12.07 13.81 5.57
CA ALA A 267 11.69 15.18 5.93
C ALA A 267 11.37 15.30 7.42
N ILE A 268 10.64 14.33 7.96
CA ILE A 268 10.31 14.25 9.39
C ILE A 268 11.57 14.03 10.22
N ASP A 269 12.41 13.05 9.85
CA ASP A 269 13.63 12.72 10.58
C ASP A 269 14.59 13.92 10.62
N PHE A 270 14.72 14.65 9.50
CA PHE A 270 15.48 15.90 9.45
C PHE A 270 14.89 16.97 10.36
N GLU A 271 13.57 17.16 10.33
CA GLU A 271 12.92 18.23 11.07
C GLU A 271 12.92 17.97 12.58
N ILE A 272 12.80 16.72 13.02
CA ILE A 272 12.99 16.31 14.42
C ILE A 272 14.37 16.75 14.91
N ALA A 273 15.42 16.38 14.17
CA ALA A 273 16.79 16.72 14.53
C ALA A 273 17.03 18.24 14.55
N ARG A 274 16.44 18.97 13.58
CA ARG A 274 16.54 20.44 13.52
C ARG A 274 15.88 21.12 14.73
N GLN A 275 14.67 20.71 15.09
CA GLN A 275 13.93 21.31 16.21
C GLN A 275 14.61 21.00 17.55
N ILE A 276 15.04 19.76 17.77
CA ILE A 276 15.80 19.39 18.98
C ILE A 276 17.06 20.25 19.12
N LYS A 277 17.84 20.36 18.04
CA LYS A 277 19.06 21.17 18.02
C LYS A 277 18.79 22.65 18.36
N ALA A 278 17.71 23.22 17.80
CA ALA A 278 17.33 24.61 18.10
C ALA A 278 16.98 24.78 19.58
N TYR A 279 16.15 23.92 20.16
CA TYR A 279 15.80 23.99 21.58
C TYR A 279 17.02 23.78 22.50
N GLU A 280 17.94 22.88 22.18
CA GLU A 280 19.16 22.64 22.94
C GLU A 280 20.15 23.82 22.86
N ALA A 281 20.11 24.57 21.75
CA ALA A 281 20.87 25.82 21.60
C ALA A 281 20.20 27.05 22.25
N GLY A 282 18.99 26.90 22.80
CA GLY A 282 18.19 28.00 23.31
C GLY A 282 17.57 28.89 22.22
N GLU A 283 17.54 28.41 20.98
CA GLU A 283 16.95 29.11 19.84
C GLU A 283 15.45 28.83 19.76
N PRO A 284 14.59 29.83 19.47
CA PRO A 284 13.16 29.60 19.34
C PRO A 284 12.83 28.86 18.04
N VAL A 285 11.99 27.83 18.14
CA VAL A 285 11.28 27.28 16.97
C VAL A 285 10.10 28.20 16.69
N VAL A 286 9.94 28.64 15.45
CA VAL A 286 8.81 29.49 15.05
C VAL A 286 7.77 28.69 14.26
N GLN A 287 6.51 29.05 14.38
CA GLN A 287 5.44 28.44 13.60
C GLN A 287 5.55 28.90 12.14
N GLU A 288 5.90 27.98 11.27
CA GLU A 288 6.14 28.26 9.85
C GLU A 288 5.75 27.07 8.98
N THR A 289 5.59 27.32 7.68
CA THR A 289 5.53 26.29 6.63
C THR A 289 6.93 26.14 6.02
N ARG A 290 7.40 24.90 5.92
CA ARG A 290 8.69 24.55 5.32
C ARG A 290 8.48 23.62 4.12
N LEU A 291 9.35 23.74 3.11
CA LEU A 291 9.39 22.85 1.96
C LEU A 291 10.48 21.82 2.12
N TRP A 292 10.18 20.57 1.83
CA TRP A 292 11.19 19.54 1.65
C TRP A 292 11.94 19.75 0.33
N ASP A 293 13.28 19.83 0.39
CA ASP A 293 14.17 19.88 -0.77
C ASP A 293 14.83 18.51 -0.94
N GLU A 294 14.27 17.69 -1.84
CA GLU A 294 14.74 16.32 -2.05
C GLU A 294 16.20 16.27 -2.52
N ALA A 295 16.65 17.25 -3.34
CA ALA A 295 18.01 17.26 -3.85
C ALA A 295 19.04 17.55 -2.77
N ARG A 296 18.68 18.37 -1.77
CA ARG A 296 19.56 18.76 -0.65
C ARG A 296 19.30 18.02 0.63
N GLN A 297 18.25 17.20 0.68
CA GLN A 297 17.83 16.42 1.86
C GLN A 297 17.66 17.30 3.12
N LEU A 298 16.97 18.43 2.99
CA LEU A 298 16.70 19.37 4.08
C LEU A 298 15.35 20.09 3.90
N THR A 299 14.81 20.63 4.99
CA THR A 299 13.65 21.52 4.94
C THR A 299 14.10 22.98 4.82
N ARG A 300 13.36 23.80 4.06
CA ARG A 300 13.57 25.24 3.92
C ARG A 300 12.34 26.00 4.33
N SER A 301 12.51 27.11 5.05
CA SER A 301 11.43 28.03 5.34
C SER A 301 10.84 28.56 4.04
N MET A 302 9.54 28.53 3.94
CA MET A 302 8.77 29.03 2.79
C MET A 302 8.15 30.38 3.12
N ARG A 303 7.53 30.50 4.28
CA ARG A 303 6.84 31.69 4.75
C ARG A 303 6.65 31.60 6.25
N SER A 304 6.93 32.66 6.98
CA SER A 304 6.47 32.80 8.37
C SER A 304 4.97 33.04 8.35
N LYS A 305 4.20 32.28 9.11
CA LYS A 305 2.79 32.59 9.35
C LYS A 305 2.72 33.74 10.36
N GLU A 306 2.86 34.96 9.89
CA GLU A 306 2.43 36.12 10.64
C GLU A 306 0.89 36.20 10.56
N GLY A 307 0.22 35.56 11.54
CA GLY A 307 -1.23 35.47 11.66
C GLY A 307 -1.84 34.23 10.97
N ALA A 308 -2.77 33.60 11.64
CA ALA A 308 -3.63 32.58 11.02
C ALA A 308 -4.40 33.25 9.87
N SER A 309 -4.37 32.64 8.68
CA SER A 309 -5.23 33.10 7.58
C SER A 309 -6.68 32.93 8.02
N ASP A 310 -7.40 34.03 8.21
CA ASP A 310 -8.83 34.01 8.45
C ASP A 310 -9.53 33.72 7.11
N TYR A 311 -9.95 32.47 6.93
CA TYR A 311 -10.64 32.04 5.71
C TYR A 311 -12.12 32.46 5.69
N ARG A 312 -12.65 33.05 6.75
CA ARG A 312 -14.03 33.55 6.84
C ARG A 312 -15.03 32.53 6.31
N TYR A 313 -14.97 31.32 6.84
CA TYR A 313 -15.91 30.27 6.47
C TYR A 313 -17.36 30.68 6.70
N PHE A 314 -18.23 30.36 5.76
CA PHE A 314 -19.67 30.42 5.91
C PHE A 314 -20.33 29.36 5.02
N PRO A 315 -21.53 28.86 5.36
CA PRO A 315 -22.25 27.89 4.57
C PRO A 315 -22.41 28.31 3.12
N ASP A 316 -22.15 27.39 2.16
CA ASP A 316 -22.37 27.70 0.76
C ASP A 316 -23.88 27.85 0.48
N PRO A 317 -24.34 29.02 0.01
CA PRO A 317 -25.77 29.26 -0.18
C PRO A 317 -26.37 28.54 -1.39
N ASP A 318 -25.54 28.05 -2.29
CA ASP A 318 -25.95 27.40 -3.54
C ASP A 318 -25.99 25.87 -3.41
N LEU A 319 -25.51 25.31 -2.30
CA LEU A 319 -25.53 23.89 -2.00
C LEU A 319 -26.43 23.58 -0.81
N GLY A 320 -27.37 22.68 -0.99
CA GLY A 320 -28.20 22.17 0.11
C GLY A 320 -27.42 21.30 1.10
N PRO A 321 -28.02 21.00 2.25
CA PRO A 321 -27.43 20.04 3.20
C PRO A 321 -27.22 18.68 2.55
N ILE A 322 -26.18 17.98 3.01
CA ILE A 322 -25.89 16.60 2.63
C ILE A 322 -26.55 15.70 3.67
N GLU A 323 -27.35 14.76 3.21
CA GLU A 323 -28.00 13.78 4.06
C GLU A 323 -27.53 12.37 3.65
N VAL A 324 -27.10 11.59 4.64
CA VAL A 324 -26.72 10.18 4.46
C VAL A 324 -27.56 9.34 5.41
N SER A 325 -28.59 8.69 4.85
CA SER A 325 -29.47 7.86 5.68
C SER A 325 -28.73 6.63 6.25
N PRO A 326 -29.17 6.09 7.40
CA PRO A 326 -28.65 4.85 7.93
C PRO A 326 -28.67 3.68 6.93
N GLU A 327 -29.74 3.57 6.17
CA GLU A 327 -29.93 2.51 5.15
C GLU A 327 -28.89 2.66 4.02
N GLN A 328 -28.69 3.87 3.53
CA GLN A 328 -27.71 4.17 2.49
C GLN A 328 -26.28 3.89 2.98
N ARG A 329 -25.96 4.30 4.20
CA ARG A 329 -24.66 4.03 4.83
C ARG A 329 -24.41 2.53 4.95
N GLU A 330 -25.38 1.74 5.43
CA GLU A 330 -25.22 0.29 5.54
C GLU A 330 -25.15 -0.41 4.17
N ALA A 331 -25.87 0.08 3.18
CA ALA A 331 -25.73 -0.41 1.81
C ALA A 331 -24.30 -0.23 1.29
N TRP A 332 -23.72 0.95 1.43
CA TRP A 332 -22.32 1.22 1.06
C TRP A 332 -21.30 0.46 1.91
N ARG A 333 -21.61 0.22 3.20
CA ARG A 333 -20.78 -0.64 4.07
C ARG A 333 -20.71 -2.08 3.56
N ALA A 334 -21.82 -2.61 3.11
CA ALA A 334 -21.90 -3.97 2.59
C ALA A 334 -21.11 -4.17 1.27
N GLU A 335 -20.84 -3.09 0.55
CA GLU A 335 -20.05 -3.12 -0.69
C GLU A 335 -18.53 -3.03 -0.45
N LEU A 336 -18.09 -2.79 0.79
CA LEU A 336 -16.66 -2.70 1.09
C LEU A 336 -15.97 -4.06 0.90
N PRO A 337 -14.83 -4.11 0.19
CA PRO A 337 -14.03 -5.33 0.15
C PRO A 337 -13.39 -5.59 1.51
N GLU A 338 -12.91 -6.81 1.73
CA GLU A 338 -12.01 -7.07 2.86
C GLU A 338 -10.77 -6.18 2.75
N LEU A 339 -10.51 -5.39 3.79
CA LEU A 339 -9.44 -4.40 3.79
C LEU A 339 -8.05 -5.04 3.95
N PRO A 340 -6.97 -4.36 3.52
CA PRO A 340 -5.62 -4.91 3.54
C PRO A 340 -5.18 -5.43 4.91
N ALA A 341 -5.47 -4.70 5.99
CA ALA A 341 -5.12 -5.12 7.35
C ALA A 341 -5.82 -6.44 7.75
N ALA A 342 -7.11 -6.57 7.47
CA ALA A 342 -7.86 -7.80 7.74
C ALA A 342 -7.32 -8.99 6.95
N LYS A 343 -6.99 -8.79 5.66
CA LYS A 343 -6.35 -9.82 4.83
C LYS A 343 -4.99 -10.25 5.39
N ARG A 344 -4.14 -9.31 5.84
CA ARG A 344 -2.84 -9.63 6.46
C ARG A 344 -3.00 -10.51 7.69
N HIS A 345 -3.91 -10.17 8.59
CA HIS A 345 -4.22 -10.99 9.76
C HIS A 345 -4.70 -12.38 9.36
N ARG A 346 -5.64 -12.46 8.43
CA ARG A 346 -6.16 -13.75 7.96
C ARG A 346 -5.09 -14.61 7.28
N TYR A 347 -4.22 -14.03 6.47
CA TYR A 347 -3.13 -14.78 5.82
C TYR A 347 -2.11 -15.31 6.83
N ALA A 348 -1.79 -14.54 7.85
CA ALA A 348 -0.89 -14.99 8.92
C ALA A 348 -1.51 -16.06 9.80
N GLU A 349 -2.75 -15.86 10.28
CA GLU A 349 -3.40 -16.74 11.24
C GLU A 349 -3.99 -18.01 10.63
N GLN A 350 -4.59 -17.92 9.45
CA GLN A 350 -5.32 -19.03 8.83
C GLN A 350 -4.52 -19.77 7.76
N LEU A 351 -3.63 -19.06 7.05
CA LEU A 351 -2.83 -19.65 5.96
C LEU A 351 -1.37 -19.90 6.37
N GLY A 352 -0.96 -19.51 7.58
CA GLY A 352 0.38 -19.75 8.12
C GLY A 352 1.49 -18.98 7.39
N LEU A 353 1.17 -17.89 6.71
CA LEU A 353 2.15 -17.05 6.04
C LEU A 353 2.95 -16.21 7.05
N SER A 354 4.18 -15.85 6.68
CA SER A 354 4.92 -14.85 7.45
C SER A 354 4.25 -13.48 7.33
N ILE A 355 4.43 -12.62 8.34
CA ILE A 355 3.96 -11.23 8.31
C ILE A 355 4.48 -10.51 7.06
N TYR A 356 5.74 -10.75 6.70
CA TYR A 356 6.35 -10.19 5.49
C TYR A 356 5.62 -10.61 4.21
N ASP A 357 5.37 -11.93 4.03
CA ASP A 357 4.67 -12.42 2.84
C ASP A 357 3.24 -11.87 2.76
N ALA A 358 2.51 -11.86 3.88
CA ALA A 358 1.17 -11.32 3.97
C ALA A 358 1.14 -9.83 3.59
N ARG A 359 2.14 -9.05 4.04
CA ARG A 359 2.28 -7.63 3.71
C ARG A 359 2.51 -7.41 2.21
N VAL A 360 3.43 -8.17 1.61
CA VAL A 360 3.72 -8.05 0.16
C VAL A 360 2.51 -8.43 -0.67
N LEU A 361 1.86 -9.54 -0.36
CA LEU A 361 0.67 -10.03 -1.09
C LEU A 361 -0.52 -9.09 -1.01
N THR A 362 -0.62 -8.29 0.05
CA THR A 362 -1.73 -7.34 0.26
C THR A 362 -1.37 -5.90 -0.12
N ASP A 363 -0.24 -5.66 -0.77
CA ASP A 363 0.14 -4.31 -1.19
C ASP A 363 -0.80 -3.77 -2.27
N GLU A 364 -1.24 -4.63 -3.17
CA GLU A 364 -2.22 -4.31 -4.20
C GLU A 364 -3.38 -5.31 -4.21
N ARG A 365 -4.61 -4.81 -4.36
CA ARG A 365 -5.81 -5.64 -4.39
C ARG A 365 -5.76 -6.75 -5.47
N PRO A 366 -5.38 -6.48 -6.73
CA PRO A 366 -5.30 -7.53 -7.75
C PRO A 366 -4.31 -8.65 -7.40
N MET A 367 -3.19 -8.34 -6.72
CA MET A 367 -2.24 -9.36 -6.25
C MET A 367 -2.86 -10.23 -5.17
N ALA A 368 -3.56 -9.63 -4.20
CA ALA A 368 -4.22 -10.36 -3.13
C ALA A 368 -5.34 -11.27 -3.67
N GLU A 369 -6.16 -10.77 -4.59
CA GLU A 369 -7.21 -11.54 -5.25
C GLU A 369 -6.64 -12.70 -6.08
N TYR A 370 -5.54 -12.48 -6.80
CA TYR A 370 -4.82 -13.53 -7.54
C TYR A 370 -4.29 -14.63 -6.61
N PHE A 371 -3.70 -14.24 -5.48
CA PHE A 371 -3.24 -15.16 -4.45
C PHE A 371 -4.39 -16.00 -3.87
N GLU A 372 -5.47 -15.35 -3.46
CA GLU A 372 -6.65 -16.02 -2.88
C GLU A 372 -7.28 -17.02 -3.86
N ALA A 373 -7.40 -16.64 -5.13
CA ALA A 373 -7.94 -17.52 -6.16
C ALA A 373 -7.04 -18.75 -6.40
N ALA A 374 -5.72 -18.59 -6.40
CA ALA A 374 -4.79 -19.71 -6.55
C ALA A 374 -4.84 -20.67 -5.33
N VAL A 375 -4.96 -20.13 -4.12
CA VAL A 375 -5.15 -20.96 -2.91
C VAL A 375 -6.49 -21.68 -2.94
N ALA A 376 -7.56 -20.99 -3.32
CA ALA A 376 -8.90 -21.58 -3.46
C ALA A 376 -8.94 -22.71 -4.52
N ALA A 377 -8.12 -22.64 -5.56
CA ALA A 377 -7.93 -23.69 -6.56
C ALA A 377 -7.07 -24.87 -6.07
N GLY A 378 -6.65 -24.87 -4.80
CA GLY A 378 -5.93 -25.97 -4.16
C GLY A 378 -4.41 -25.85 -4.19
N GLY A 379 -3.85 -24.66 -4.48
CA GLY A 379 -2.43 -24.41 -4.35
C GLY A 379 -2.02 -24.27 -2.87
N ASP A 380 -0.85 -24.81 -2.50
CA ASP A 380 -0.29 -24.60 -1.15
C ASP A 380 -0.01 -23.10 -0.92
N PRO A 381 -0.53 -22.49 0.16
CA PRO A 381 -0.43 -21.05 0.37
C PRO A 381 1.00 -20.52 0.35
N LYS A 382 1.95 -21.25 0.96
CA LYS A 382 3.35 -20.81 1.03
C LYS A 382 4.04 -20.89 -0.32
N ALA A 383 3.81 -21.99 -1.06
CA ALA A 383 4.36 -22.19 -2.39
C ALA A 383 3.80 -21.15 -3.38
N VAL A 384 2.47 -20.92 -3.36
CA VAL A 384 1.80 -19.90 -4.17
C VAL A 384 2.36 -18.51 -3.86
N ALA A 385 2.48 -18.15 -2.58
CA ALA A 385 3.07 -16.88 -2.16
C ALA A 385 4.48 -16.67 -2.72
N ASN A 386 5.34 -17.71 -2.64
CA ASN A 386 6.72 -17.63 -3.14
C ASN A 386 6.77 -17.36 -4.66
N TRP A 387 5.90 -18.01 -5.45
CA TRP A 387 5.83 -17.79 -6.88
C TRP A 387 5.33 -16.37 -7.22
N ILE A 388 4.29 -15.91 -6.53
CA ILE A 388 3.70 -14.58 -6.76
C ILE A 388 4.70 -13.48 -6.41
N THR A 389 5.33 -13.55 -5.23
CA THR A 389 6.25 -12.50 -4.74
C THR A 389 7.64 -12.56 -5.38
N GLY A 390 7.97 -13.66 -6.05
CA GLY A 390 9.23 -13.88 -6.75
C GLY A 390 9.14 -13.66 -8.26
N ASP A 391 9.11 -14.77 -8.99
CA ASP A 391 9.25 -14.75 -10.45
C ASP A 391 8.08 -14.04 -11.16
N ILE A 392 6.84 -14.18 -10.65
CA ILE A 392 5.66 -13.51 -11.24
C ILE A 392 5.73 -12.00 -11.00
N ALA A 393 6.05 -11.56 -9.79
CA ALA A 393 6.20 -10.13 -9.50
C ALA A 393 7.30 -9.48 -10.35
N ALA A 394 8.41 -10.19 -10.57
CA ALA A 394 9.47 -9.71 -11.44
C ALA A 394 8.97 -9.45 -12.88
N HIS A 395 8.18 -10.37 -13.43
CA HIS A 395 7.59 -10.24 -14.77
C HIS A 395 6.57 -9.09 -14.82
N VAL A 396 5.66 -9.01 -13.85
CA VAL A 396 4.62 -7.96 -13.74
C VAL A 396 5.26 -6.58 -13.70
N ASN A 397 6.27 -6.39 -12.85
CA ASN A 397 6.96 -5.12 -12.68
C ASN A 397 7.77 -4.72 -13.93
N ALA A 398 8.52 -5.66 -14.52
CA ALA A 398 9.32 -5.40 -15.71
C ALA A 398 8.48 -4.97 -16.91
N ASN A 399 7.27 -5.52 -17.06
CA ASN A 399 6.36 -5.26 -18.17
C ASN A 399 5.25 -4.27 -17.83
N ARG A 400 5.21 -3.71 -16.62
CA ARG A 400 4.17 -2.78 -16.12
C ARG A 400 2.75 -3.35 -16.29
N LEU A 401 2.59 -4.64 -15.98
CA LEU A 401 1.32 -5.36 -16.07
C LEU A 401 0.54 -5.26 -14.75
N SER A 402 -0.69 -5.76 -14.78
CA SER A 402 -1.52 -5.99 -13.60
C SER A 402 -1.78 -7.48 -13.43
N TYR A 403 -1.83 -7.96 -12.18
CA TYR A 403 -2.26 -9.34 -11.88
C TYR A 403 -3.65 -9.66 -12.43
N ALA A 404 -4.54 -8.66 -12.52
CA ALA A 404 -5.89 -8.82 -13.09
C ALA A 404 -5.90 -9.14 -14.58
N THR A 405 -4.83 -8.82 -15.31
CA THR A 405 -4.75 -8.97 -16.78
C THR A 405 -3.75 -10.01 -17.24
N LEU A 406 -3.12 -10.75 -16.30
CA LEU A 406 -2.16 -11.78 -16.65
C LEU A 406 -2.85 -12.92 -17.43
N PRO A 407 -2.27 -13.38 -18.56
CA PRO A 407 -2.73 -14.59 -19.26
C PRO A 407 -2.61 -15.85 -18.40
N PHE A 408 -1.58 -15.94 -17.55
CA PHE A 408 -1.37 -17.00 -16.56
C PHE A 408 -2.34 -16.81 -15.40
N ARG A 409 -3.38 -17.63 -15.36
CA ARG A 409 -4.48 -17.52 -14.39
C ARG A 409 -4.13 -18.13 -13.03
N PRO A 410 -4.78 -17.70 -11.94
CA PRO A 410 -4.57 -18.25 -10.60
C PRO A 410 -4.72 -19.77 -10.53
N GLU A 411 -5.70 -20.34 -11.23
CA GLU A 411 -5.94 -21.78 -11.24
C GLU A 411 -4.77 -22.55 -11.90
N GLN A 412 -4.14 -21.96 -12.90
CA GLN A 412 -2.98 -22.53 -13.57
C GLN A 412 -1.73 -22.45 -12.66
N LEU A 413 -1.60 -21.39 -11.85
CA LEU A 413 -0.56 -21.34 -10.82
C LEU A 413 -0.77 -22.44 -9.79
N ALA A 414 -1.99 -22.67 -9.34
CA ALA A 414 -2.31 -23.76 -8.43
C ALA A 414 -1.97 -25.13 -9.05
N GLU A 415 -2.33 -25.36 -10.31
CA GLU A 415 -1.97 -26.57 -11.06
C GLU A 415 -0.44 -26.76 -11.11
N MET A 416 0.32 -25.69 -11.42
CA MET A 416 1.79 -25.75 -11.46
C MET A 416 2.38 -26.12 -10.09
N VAL A 417 1.86 -25.54 -9.01
CA VAL A 417 2.27 -25.85 -7.63
C VAL A 417 1.95 -27.31 -7.29
N GLN A 418 0.74 -27.78 -7.62
CA GLN A 418 0.34 -29.17 -7.39
C GLN A 418 1.22 -30.17 -8.16
N LEU A 419 1.63 -29.86 -9.40
CA LEU A 419 2.57 -30.69 -10.18
C LEU A 419 3.95 -30.76 -9.51
N ILE A 420 4.40 -29.69 -8.87
CA ILE A 420 5.65 -29.66 -8.11
C ILE A 420 5.52 -30.51 -6.84
N ASP A 421 4.46 -30.30 -6.07
CA ASP A 421 4.23 -30.99 -4.80
C ASP A 421 4.00 -32.49 -4.99
N GLY A 422 3.32 -32.86 -6.09
CA GLY A 422 3.11 -34.25 -6.52
C GLY A 422 4.34 -34.90 -7.15
N GLY A 423 5.47 -34.15 -7.30
CA GLY A 423 6.70 -34.69 -7.88
C GLY A 423 6.62 -34.96 -9.39
N THR A 424 5.61 -34.47 -10.08
CA THR A 424 5.49 -34.59 -11.54
C THR A 424 6.51 -33.73 -12.27
N ILE A 425 6.82 -32.54 -11.72
CA ILE A 425 7.88 -31.66 -12.20
C ILE A 425 8.73 -31.15 -11.03
N SER A 426 9.94 -30.72 -11.32
CA SER A 426 10.78 -30.02 -10.34
C SER A 426 10.55 -28.50 -10.41
N GLY A 427 10.92 -27.76 -9.37
CA GLY A 427 10.90 -26.28 -9.41
C GLY A 427 11.75 -25.69 -10.55
N LYS A 428 12.79 -26.40 -11.01
CA LYS A 428 13.58 -26.01 -12.18
C LYS A 428 12.76 -26.10 -13.46
N ILE A 429 12.01 -27.17 -13.64
CA ILE A 429 11.12 -27.36 -14.80
C ILE A 429 10.01 -26.31 -14.77
N ALA A 430 9.44 -26.04 -13.60
CA ALA A 430 8.44 -24.99 -13.45
C ALA A 430 8.97 -23.61 -13.90
N LYS A 431 10.22 -23.26 -13.52
CA LYS A 431 10.87 -22.01 -14.00
C LYS A 431 11.14 -22.00 -15.50
N GLU A 432 11.34 -23.16 -16.11
CA GLU A 432 11.55 -23.30 -17.56
C GLU A 432 10.27 -23.04 -18.36
N ILE A 433 9.11 -23.48 -17.87
CA ILE A 433 7.82 -23.28 -18.53
C ILE A 433 7.12 -21.95 -18.17
N LEU A 434 7.52 -21.33 -17.05
CA LEU A 434 6.87 -20.12 -16.52
C LEU A 434 6.84 -18.94 -17.52
N PRO A 435 7.91 -18.62 -18.28
CA PRO A 435 7.86 -17.54 -19.27
C PRO A 435 6.75 -17.71 -20.29
N GLU A 436 6.57 -18.94 -20.83
CA GLU A 436 5.50 -19.24 -21.78
C GLU A 436 4.12 -19.11 -21.15
N LEU A 437 3.97 -19.57 -19.91
CA LEU A 437 2.71 -19.41 -19.14
C LEU A 437 2.35 -17.94 -18.89
N LEU A 438 3.35 -17.11 -18.55
CA LEU A 438 3.15 -15.69 -18.31
C LEU A 438 2.76 -14.90 -19.57
N GLU A 439 3.28 -15.32 -20.75
CA GLU A 439 3.00 -14.69 -22.02
C GLU A 439 1.67 -15.16 -22.64
N ASN A 440 1.40 -16.46 -22.59
CA ASN A 440 0.33 -17.09 -23.35
C ASN A 440 -0.77 -17.73 -22.49
N GLY A 441 -0.51 -17.94 -21.20
CA GLY A 441 -1.36 -18.76 -20.35
C GLY A 441 -1.27 -20.25 -20.72
N GLY A 442 -2.31 -20.99 -20.41
CA GLY A 442 -2.43 -22.42 -20.74
C GLY A 442 -2.21 -23.33 -19.53
N SER A 443 -2.50 -24.63 -19.70
CA SER A 443 -2.29 -25.63 -18.64
C SER A 443 -0.82 -25.99 -18.50
N PRO A 444 -0.21 -25.83 -17.31
CA PRO A 444 1.12 -26.34 -17.01
C PRO A 444 1.30 -27.82 -17.34
N ALA A 445 0.33 -28.68 -17.02
CA ALA A 445 0.39 -30.10 -17.32
C ALA A 445 0.47 -30.37 -18.83
N ALA A 446 -0.31 -29.66 -19.64
CA ALA A 446 -0.30 -29.81 -21.09
C ALA A 446 1.06 -29.38 -21.69
N ILE A 447 1.66 -28.29 -21.20
CA ILE A 447 3.00 -27.84 -21.65
C ILE A 447 4.07 -28.87 -21.26
N VAL A 448 4.00 -29.40 -20.03
CA VAL A 448 4.92 -30.43 -19.53
C VAL A 448 4.84 -31.70 -20.39
N GLU A 449 3.64 -32.15 -20.73
CA GLU A 449 3.40 -33.31 -21.58
C GLU A 449 3.92 -33.08 -23.00
N ALA A 450 3.53 -31.96 -23.63
CA ALA A 450 3.92 -31.62 -25.00
C ALA A 450 5.43 -31.49 -25.17
N LYS A 451 6.15 -30.99 -24.15
CA LYS A 451 7.60 -30.86 -24.14
C LYS A 451 8.35 -32.10 -23.58
N GLY A 452 7.61 -33.10 -23.12
CA GLY A 452 8.19 -34.30 -22.50
C GLY A 452 9.06 -33.99 -21.27
N LEU A 453 8.64 -33.00 -20.44
CA LEU A 453 9.39 -32.48 -19.29
C LEU A 453 9.04 -33.18 -17.96
N GLY A 454 8.12 -34.15 -17.96
CA GLY A 454 7.76 -34.92 -16.77
C GLY A 454 8.95 -35.58 -16.10
N MET A 455 8.93 -35.63 -14.78
CA MET A 455 9.99 -36.29 -14.00
C MET A 455 9.96 -37.80 -14.19
N ILE A 456 11.13 -38.39 -14.25
CA ILE A 456 11.32 -39.85 -14.26
C ILE A 456 11.25 -40.32 -12.81
N SER A 457 10.09 -40.86 -12.43
CA SER A 457 9.82 -41.40 -11.08
C SER A 457 9.73 -42.93 -11.08
N ASP A 458 9.89 -43.58 -12.24
CA ASP A 458 9.97 -45.03 -12.31
C ASP A 458 11.28 -45.57 -11.71
N PRO A 459 11.22 -46.35 -10.59
CA PRO A 459 12.40 -46.90 -9.95
C PRO A 459 13.22 -47.77 -10.90
N ALA A 460 12.58 -48.50 -11.82
CA ALA A 460 13.30 -49.39 -12.77
C ALA A 460 14.11 -48.56 -13.77
N ALA A 461 13.51 -47.47 -14.30
CA ALA A 461 14.20 -46.58 -15.24
C ALA A 461 15.39 -45.87 -14.57
N ILE A 462 15.22 -45.36 -13.34
CA ILE A 462 16.32 -44.72 -12.62
C ILE A 462 17.41 -45.73 -12.25
N THR A 463 17.06 -46.96 -11.85
CA THR A 463 18.02 -48.03 -11.55
C THR A 463 18.87 -48.34 -12.75
N ALA A 464 18.30 -48.51 -13.93
CA ALA A 464 19.03 -48.78 -15.16
C ALA A 464 20.08 -47.68 -15.48
N ILE A 465 19.67 -46.42 -15.34
CA ILE A 465 20.57 -45.28 -15.57
C ILE A 465 21.69 -45.23 -14.51
N VAL A 466 21.36 -45.51 -13.25
CA VAL A 466 22.33 -45.57 -12.16
C VAL A 466 23.35 -46.69 -12.42
N GLU A 467 22.93 -47.90 -12.78
CA GLU A 467 23.83 -49.01 -13.09
C GLU A 467 24.78 -48.70 -14.24
N GLU A 468 24.28 -48.06 -15.29
CA GLU A 468 25.12 -47.61 -16.41
C GLU A 468 26.16 -46.56 -15.96
N LEU A 469 25.75 -45.59 -15.10
CA LEU A 469 26.65 -44.59 -14.54
C LEU A 469 27.72 -45.19 -13.63
N LEU A 470 27.36 -46.17 -12.80
CA LEU A 470 28.31 -46.85 -11.93
C LEU A 470 29.31 -47.69 -12.74
N ALA A 471 28.85 -48.34 -13.81
CA ALA A 471 29.70 -49.08 -14.73
C ALA A 471 30.70 -48.19 -15.51
N ALA A 472 30.26 -46.94 -15.81
CA ALA A 472 31.14 -45.98 -16.50
C ALA A 472 32.19 -45.33 -15.61
N HIS A 473 32.04 -45.40 -14.26
CA HIS A 473 32.90 -44.75 -13.27
C HIS A 473 33.42 -45.73 -12.19
N PRO A 474 34.09 -46.83 -12.54
CA PRO A 474 34.48 -47.87 -11.56
C PRO A 474 35.45 -47.36 -10.49
N GLY A 475 36.36 -46.44 -10.82
CA GLY A 475 37.32 -45.88 -9.87
C GLY A 475 36.65 -45.02 -8.77
N GLU A 476 35.63 -44.24 -9.11
CA GLU A 476 34.86 -43.46 -8.18
C GLU A 476 33.98 -44.34 -7.28
N VAL A 477 33.47 -45.45 -7.81
CA VAL A 477 32.72 -46.44 -7.03
C VAL A 477 33.64 -47.10 -5.98
N GLU A 478 34.86 -47.53 -6.37
CA GLU A 478 35.84 -48.07 -5.42
C GLU A 478 36.24 -47.03 -4.37
N ALA A 479 36.47 -45.80 -4.77
CA ALA A 479 36.80 -44.73 -3.85
C ALA A 479 35.66 -44.43 -2.87
N PHE A 480 34.40 -44.50 -3.30
CA PHE A 480 33.22 -44.38 -2.41
C PHE A 480 33.19 -45.54 -1.39
N ARG A 481 33.37 -46.78 -1.84
CA ARG A 481 33.43 -47.97 -0.99
C ARG A 481 34.62 -47.94 -0.03
N GLY A 482 35.70 -47.29 -0.44
CA GLY A 482 36.88 -47.01 0.38
C GLY A 482 36.74 -45.86 1.38
N GLY A 483 35.52 -45.31 1.54
CA GLY A 483 35.17 -44.32 2.58
C GLY A 483 35.00 -42.87 2.08
N LYS A 484 35.18 -42.56 0.79
CA LYS A 484 34.93 -41.21 0.24
C LYS A 484 33.46 -40.96 -0.06
N THR A 485 32.61 -40.95 0.97
CA THR A 485 31.13 -40.84 0.86
C THR A 485 30.64 -39.58 0.13
N LYS A 486 31.44 -38.53 0.06
CA LYS A 486 31.13 -37.30 -0.70
C LYS A 486 30.97 -37.54 -2.22
N LEU A 487 31.46 -38.64 -2.74
CA LEU A 487 31.32 -39.00 -4.15
C LEU A 487 29.86 -39.38 -4.54
N GLN A 488 28.97 -39.63 -3.57
CA GLN A 488 27.55 -39.74 -3.87
C GLN A 488 27.01 -38.50 -4.58
N GLY A 489 27.43 -37.29 -4.15
CA GLY A 489 27.06 -36.04 -4.80
C GLY A 489 27.53 -35.95 -6.26
N PHE A 490 28.71 -36.51 -6.58
CA PHE A 490 29.19 -36.62 -7.98
C PHE A 490 28.25 -37.48 -8.82
N PHE A 491 27.85 -38.65 -8.33
CA PHE A 491 26.95 -39.56 -9.07
C PHE A 491 25.56 -38.95 -9.22
N VAL A 492 25.05 -38.26 -8.20
CA VAL A 492 23.78 -37.48 -8.31
C VAL A 492 23.90 -36.44 -9.42
N GLY A 493 25.01 -35.69 -9.46
CA GLY A 493 25.27 -34.69 -10.50
C GLY A 493 25.30 -35.30 -11.91
N GLN A 494 25.95 -36.45 -12.09
CA GLN A 494 26.01 -37.16 -13.37
C GLN A 494 24.64 -37.71 -13.79
N LEU A 495 23.86 -38.27 -12.84
CA LEU A 495 22.50 -38.75 -13.09
C LEU A 495 21.58 -37.58 -13.52
N MET A 496 21.63 -36.46 -12.81
CA MET A 496 20.84 -35.27 -13.16
C MET A 496 21.25 -34.72 -14.52
N LYS A 497 22.55 -34.71 -14.85
CA LYS A 497 23.03 -34.28 -16.17
C LYS A 497 22.54 -35.23 -17.28
N LYS A 498 22.60 -36.55 -17.09
CA LYS A 498 22.16 -37.54 -18.07
C LYS A 498 20.66 -37.54 -18.30
N THR A 499 19.88 -37.27 -17.27
CA THR A 499 18.41 -37.18 -17.34
C THR A 499 17.89 -35.75 -17.68
N GLY A 500 18.79 -34.79 -17.94
CA GLY A 500 18.38 -33.39 -18.17
C GLY A 500 17.72 -32.72 -16.97
N GLY A 501 17.96 -33.23 -15.75
CA GLY A 501 17.32 -32.75 -14.53
C GLY A 501 15.95 -33.37 -14.22
N LYS A 502 15.55 -34.41 -14.98
CA LYS A 502 14.24 -35.06 -14.89
C LYS A 502 14.17 -36.23 -13.89
N ALA A 503 15.26 -36.73 -13.37
CA ALA A 503 15.24 -37.80 -12.35
C ALA A 503 14.72 -37.24 -11.01
N ASP A 504 13.82 -38.00 -10.33
CA ASP A 504 13.40 -37.68 -8.97
C ASP A 504 14.61 -37.67 -8.02
N PRO A 505 14.97 -36.52 -7.41
CA PRO A 505 16.17 -36.42 -6.58
C PRO A 505 16.15 -37.31 -5.34
N LYS A 506 14.98 -37.54 -4.73
CA LYS A 506 14.83 -38.40 -3.54
C LYS A 506 15.06 -39.88 -3.92
N LEU A 507 14.37 -40.33 -4.95
CA LEU A 507 14.48 -41.69 -5.46
C LEU A 507 15.89 -41.95 -6.03
N ALA A 508 16.43 -40.99 -6.75
CA ALA A 508 17.81 -41.03 -7.27
C ALA A 508 18.85 -41.20 -6.16
N ASN A 509 18.77 -40.41 -5.08
CA ASN A 509 19.65 -40.52 -3.93
C ASN A 509 19.48 -41.86 -3.20
N GLN A 510 18.28 -42.37 -3.07
CA GLN A 510 17.99 -43.65 -2.44
C GLN A 510 18.58 -44.80 -3.23
N ILE A 511 18.34 -44.87 -4.55
CA ILE A 511 18.85 -45.93 -5.43
C ILE A 511 20.39 -45.87 -5.52
N LEU A 512 20.97 -44.66 -5.67
CA LEU A 512 22.40 -44.47 -5.65
C LEU A 512 23.04 -44.94 -4.34
N SER A 513 22.43 -44.58 -3.18
CA SER A 513 22.94 -45.03 -1.88
C SER A 513 22.90 -46.54 -1.72
N GLN A 514 21.86 -47.20 -2.24
CA GLN A 514 21.78 -48.68 -2.23
C GLN A 514 22.83 -49.32 -3.13
N LYS A 515 22.91 -48.88 -4.39
CA LYS A 515 23.81 -49.49 -5.39
C LYS A 515 25.29 -49.18 -5.14
N LEU A 516 25.64 -48.07 -4.54
CA LEU A 516 27.02 -47.73 -4.18
C LEU A 516 27.51 -48.52 -2.98
N LYS A 517 26.63 -48.95 -2.05
CA LYS A 517 27.01 -49.79 -0.91
C LYS A 517 27.21 -51.26 -1.25
N GLY A 518 26.64 -51.73 -2.33
CA GLY A 518 26.72 -53.11 -2.83
C GLY A 518 25.49 -53.88 -2.51
#